data_f3fff9ae50a7b8e00c5000def6108291
#
_entry.id   f3fff9ae50a7b8e00c5000def6108291
#
_cell.length_a   1.000
_cell.length_b   1.000
_cell.length_c   1.000
_cell.angle_alpha   90.00
_cell.angle_beta   90.00
_cell.angle_gamma   90.00
#
_symmetry.space_group_name_H-M   'P 1'
#
loop_
_entity.id
_entity.type
_entity.pdbx_description
1 polymer ?
#
loop_
_entity_poly.entity_id
_entity_poly.type
_entity_poly.pdbx_seq_one_letter_code
_entity_poly.pdbx_strand_id
1 'polypeptide(L)'
;ATALAAEPADAPVSMRERMEKIRVESDPVYQAEKAKRMENMPKVAVLYVNNAETTYNDEVDGVVLGNLEKCINDDKYIYINGEPYIEKLNKVGIVDITTAERADIVDAFEGEDVDYVVFIEVQPFIARDKVTFFTVGKDITTTVPLKIIDLVNGKYLYNGKFTQKASDSTMIGCIGNK
;
A
#
# COMPACT_ATOMS: atom_id res chain seq x y z
N ALA A 1 -26.11 -9.15 14.08
CA ALA A 1 -25.44 -9.04 12.80
C ALA A 1 -25.66 -7.62 12.27
N THR A 2 -24.69 -6.73 12.49
CA THR A 2 -24.75 -5.35 12.04
C THR A 2 -23.94 -5.29 10.74
N ALA A 3 -24.61 -5.11 9.62
CA ALA A 3 -23.99 -4.89 8.35
C ALA A 3 -23.27 -3.54 8.37
N LEU A 4 -21.96 -3.52 8.16
CA LEU A 4 -21.21 -2.31 7.86
C LEU A 4 -21.68 -1.83 6.49
N ALA A 5 -22.37 -0.70 6.48
CA ALA A 5 -22.70 -0.01 5.25
C ALA A 5 -21.40 0.53 4.64
N ALA A 6 -21.12 0.15 3.39
CA ALA A 6 -20.07 0.76 2.61
C ALA A 6 -20.37 2.26 2.43
N GLU A 7 -19.42 3.12 2.77
CA GLU A 7 -19.54 4.55 2.48
C GLU A 7 -19.70 4.75 0.97
N PRO A 8 -20.58 5.66 0.55
CA PRO A 8 -20.78 5.92 -0.88
C PRO A 8 -19.52 6.54 -1.46
N ALA A 9 -19.02 5.92 -2.54
CA ALA A 9 -17.95 6.45 -3.36
C ALA A 9 -18.24 7.91 -3.74
N ASP A 10 -17.22 8.77 -3.61
CA ASP A 10 -17.12 10.18 -3.88
C ASP A 10 -18.23 10.76 -4.77
N ALA A 11 -19.14 11.52 -4.16
CA ALA A 11 -20.03 12.40 -4.91
C ALA A 11 -19.19 13.41 -5.70
N PRO A 12 -19.53 13.74 -6.94
CA PRO A 12 -18.75 14.66 -7.76
C PRO A 12 -18.66 16.02 -7.08
N VAL A 13 -17.45 16.38 -6.63
CA VAL A 13 -17.18 17.68 -5.98
C VAL A 13 -17.57 18.81 -6.93
N SER A 14 -18.41 19.72 -6.47
CA SER A 14 -18.89 20.83 -7.28
C SER A 14 -17.74 21.72 -7.76
N MET A 15 -17.92 22.39 -8.90
CA MET A 15 -16.89 23.30 -9.43
C MET A 15 -16.56 24.43 -8.44
N ARG A 16 -17.53 24.84 -7.63
CA ARG A 16 -17.38 25.87 -6.59
C ARG A 16 -16.48 25.37 -5.46
N GLU A 17 -16.65 24.14 -5.01
CA GLU A 17 -15.81 23.51 -3.99
C GLU A 17 -14.38 23.31 -4.47
N ARG A 18 -14.20 22.96 -5.76
CA ARG A 18 -12.86 22.87 -6.37
C ARG A 18 -12.15 24.23 -6.40
N MET A 19 -12.86 25.30 -6.77
CA MET A 19 -12.31 26.65 -6.80
C MET A 19 -11.99 27.18 -5.40
N GLU A 20 -12.82 26.89 -4.41
CA GLU A 20 -12.58 27.24 -3.01
C GLU A 20 -11.34 26.51 -2.47
N LYS A 21 -11.21 25.22 -2.77
CA LYS A 21 -10.04 24.41 -2.40
C LYS A 21 -8.75 24.98 -3.01
N ILE A 22 -8.76 25.31 -4.30
CA ILE A 22 -7.61 25.93 -4.99
C ILE A 22 -7.26 27.27 -4.35
N ARG A 23 -8.26 28.09 -4.00
CA ARG A 23 -8.06 29.39 -3.37
C ARG A 23 -7.41 29.25 -1.99
N VAL A 24 -7.89 28.33 -1.17
CA VAL A 24 -7.33 28.06 0.15
C VAL A 24 -5.91 27.49 0.02
N GLU A 25 -5.69 26.55 -0.89
CA GLU A 25 -4.37 25.95 -1.12
C GLU A 25 -3.35 26.95 -1.69
N SER A 26 -3.78 28.03 -2.36
CA SER A 26 -2.89 29.07 -2.87
C SER A 26 -2.66 30.23 -1.87
N ASP A 27 -3.31 30.24 -0.70
CA ASP A 27 -3.10 31.25 0.32
C ASP A 27 -1.69 31.11 0.93
N PRO A 28 -0.86 32.16 0.90
CA PRO A 28 0.48 32.14 1.47
C PRO A 28 0.51 31.81 2.97
N VAL A 29 -0.49 32.22 3.73
CA VAL A 29 -0.61 31.94 5.16
C VAL A 29 -0.88 30.45 5.37
N TYR A 30 -1.82 29.88 4.62
CA TYR A 30 -2.12 28.45 4.64
C TYR A 30 -0.89 27.60 4.26
N GLN A 31 -0.15 28.02 3.23
CA GLN A 31 1.06 27.30 2.80
C GLN A 31 2.16 27.37 3.89
N ALA A 32 2.33 28.50 4.55
CA ALA A 32 3.30 28.64 5.63
C ALA A 32 2.95 27.77 6.86
N GLU A 33 1.68 27.74 7.24
CA GLU A 33 1.20 26.88 8.33
C GLU A 33 1.32 25.39 7.98
N LYS A 34 0.99 25.02 6.75
CA LYS A 34 1.14 23.65 6.24
C LYS A 34 2.62 23.22 6.28
N ALA A 35 3.53 24.06 5.77
CA ALA A 35 4.95 23.79 5.79
C ALA A 35 5.48 23.58 7.21
N LYS A 36 5.10 24.45 8.15
CA LYS A 36 5.48 24.33 9.57
C LYS A 36 4.92 23.07 10.22
N ARG A 37 3.70 22.66 9.84
CA ARG A 37 3.12 21.41 10.33
C ARG A 37 3.88 20.19 9.78
N MET A 38 4.27 20.22 8.49
CA MET A 38 5.01 19.15 7.84
C MET A 38 6.42 18.95 8.42
N GLU A 39 7.08 20.01 8.91
CA GLU A 39 8.40 19.90 9.57
C GLU A 39 8.38 18.97 10.79
N ASN A 40 7.25 18.88 11.48
CA ASN A 40 7.09 18.09 12.70
C ASN A 40 6.33 16.75 12.45
N MET A 41 5.98 16.45 11.21
CA MET A 41 5.26 15.21 10.90
C MET A 41 6.23 14.04 10.81
N PRO A 42 5.90 12.89 11.42
CA PRO A 42 6.71 11.69 11.31
C PRO A 42 6.82 11.23 9.84
N LYS A 43 8.02 10.80 9.48
CA LYS A 43 8.36 10.33 8.13
C LYS A 43 8.33 8.81 8.07
N VAL A 44 7.63 8.28 7.07
CA VAL A 44 7.42 6.84 6.88
C VAL A 44 7.99 6.44 5.53
N ALA A 45 9.06 5.66 5.53
CA ALA A 45 9.60 5.06 4.32
C ALA A 45 8.90 3.73 4.01
N VAL A 46 8.58 3.50 2.74
CA VAL A 46 7.93 2.28 2.28
C VAL A 46 8.90 1.45 1.45
N LEU A 47 9.25 0.29 1.97
CA LEU A 47 9.99 -0.76 1.25
C LEU A 47 8.97 -1.71 0.64
N TYR A 48 8.75 -1.61 -0.66
CA TYR A 48 7.77 -2.41 -1.39
C TYR A 48 8.45 -3.43 -2.29
N VAL A 49 7.96 -4.65 -2.25
CA VAL A 49 8.42 -5.74 -3.13
C VAL A 49 7.22 -6.40 -3.80
N ASN A 50 7.23 -6.45 -5.12
CA ASN A 50 6.22 -7.15 -5.90
C ASN A 50 6.78 -8.50 -6.39
N ASN A 51 6.34 -9.56 -5.75
CA ASN A 51 6.59 -10.95 -6.13
C ASN A 51 5.30 -11.63 -6.62
N ALA A 52 4.34 -10.88 -7.13
CA ALA A 52 3.04 -11.41 -7.55
C ALA A 52 3.12 -12.43 -8.69
N GLU A 53 4.21 -12.39 -9.49
CA GLU A 53 4.46 -13.28 -10.64
C GLU A 53 3.28 -13.30 -11.62
N THR A 54 2.72 -12.12 -11.91
CA THR A 54 1.59 -11.94 -12.81
C THR A 54 1.97 -11.10 -14.01
N THR A 55 1.21 -11.20 -15.11
CA THR A 55 1.36 -10.30 -16.26
C THR A 55 0.84 -8.88 -16.00
N TYR A 56 0.21 -8.66 -14.84
CA TYR A 56 -0.38 -7.38 -14.41
C TYR A 56 0.43 -6.73 -13.28
N ASN A 57 1.76 -6.93 -13.26
CA ASN A 57 2.61 -6.40 -12.20
C ASN A 57 2.53 -4.88 -12.08
N ASP A 58 2.51 -4.16 -13.20
CA ASP A 58 2.43 -2.69 -13.20
C ASP A 58 1.11 -2.17 -12.59
N GLU A 59 0.00 -2.87 -12.85
CA GLU A 59 -1.29 -2.54 -12.24
C GLU A 59 -1.29 -2.84 -10.74
N VAL A 60 -0.67 -3.94 -10.33
CA VAL A 60 -0.50 -4.29 -8.90
C VAL A 60 0.32 -3.21 -8.19
N ASP A 61 1.45 -2.81 -8.77
CA ASP A 61 2.29 -1.73 -8.24
C ASP A 61 1.51 -0.42 -8.12
N GLY A 62 0.81 -0.02 -9.17
CA GLY A 62 0.02 1.19 -9.19
C GLY A 62 -1.06 1.22 -8.11
N VAL A 63 -1.74 0.11 -7.89
CA VAL A 63 -2.79 -0.01 -6.86
C VAL A 63 -2.19 -0.02 -5.46
N VAL A 64 -1.15 -0.81 -5.22
CA VAL A 64 -0.57 -0.96 -3.88
C VAL A 64 0.14 0.32 -3.46
N LEU A 65 1.06 0.83 -4.28
CA LEU A 65 1.81 2.05 -3.97
C LEU A 65 0.91 3.27 -3.88
N GLY A 66 -0.06 3.42 -4.79
CA GLY A 66 -1.01 4.52 -4.76
C GLY A 66 -1.91 4.52 -3.52
N ASN A 67 -2.30 3.36 -3.02
CA ASN A 67 -3.06 3.26 -1.77
C ASN A 67 -2.17 3.51 -0.54
N LEU A 68 -0.95 3.00 -0.51
CA LEU A 68 0.00 3.24 0.57
C LEU A 68 0.33 4.73 0.69
N GLU A 69 0.62 5.40 -0.43
CA GLU A 69 0.89 6.83 -0.45
C GLU A 69 -0.31 7.64 0.08
N LYS A 70 -1.53 7.34 -0.37
CA LYS A 70 -2.74 7.99 0.13
C LYS A 70 -2.95 7.77 1.63
N CYS A 71 -2.75 6.54 2.11
CA CYS A 71 -2.94 6.21 3.52
C CYS A 71 -1.89 6.87 4.42
N ILE A 72 -0.63 7.00 3.93
CA ILE A 72 0.47 7.58 4.71
C ILE A 72 0.42 9.10 4.64
N ASN A 73 0.21 9.71 3.48
CA ASN A 73 0.10 11.17 3.30
C ASN A 73 -1.20 11.78 3.85
N ASP A 74 -1.89 11.11 4.74
CA ASP A 74 -3.14 11.57 5.35
C ASP A 74 -2.89 12.54 6.52
N ASP A 75 -2.39 13.74 6.24
CA ASP A 75 -2.21 14.84 7.22
C ASP A 75 -1.48 14.47 8.54
N LYS A 76 -1.01 13.23 8.69
CA LYS A 76 -0.37 12.70 9.90
C LYS A 76 1.07 12.26 9.69
N TYR A 77 1.41 11.82 8.49
CA TYR A 77 2.72 11.26 8.15
C TYR A 77 3.19 11.80 6.81
N ILE A 78 4.50 11.78 6.59
CA ILE A 78 5.13 12.08 5.30
C ILE A 78 5.57 10.76 4.67
N TYR A 79 5.10 10.50 3.47
CA TYR A 79 5.52 9.34 2.67
C TYR A 79 6.93 9.57 2.10
N ILE A 80 7.79 8.57 2.28
CA ILE A 80 9.14 8.52 1.69
C ILE A 80 9.24 7.27 0.82
N ASN A 81 9.69 7.43 -0.43
CA ASN A 81 9.98 6.29 -1.29
C ASN A 81 11.16 5.49 -0.72
N GLY A 82 10.96 4.21 -0.49
CA GLY A 82 11.97 3.31 0.09
C GLY A 82 12.95 2.70 -0.91
N GLU A 83 12.76 2.90 -2.21
CA GLU A 83 13.60 2.28 -3.24
C GLU A 83 15.11 2.55 -3.08
N PRO A 84 15.58 3.77 -2.75
CA PRO A 84 16.99 4.02 -2.50
C PRO A 84 17.58 3.21 -1.35
N TYR A 85 16.76 2.85 -0.36
CA TYR A 85 17.18 2.03 0.79
C TYR A 85 17.23 0.55 0.43
N ILE A 86 16.38 0.08 -0.48
CA ILE A 86 16.49 -1.27 -1.07
C ILE A 86 17.84 -1.41 -1.78
N GLU A 87 18.27 -0.39 -2.54
CA GLU A 87 19.58 -0.40 -3.17
C GLU A 87 20.73 -0.42 -2.15
N LYS A 88 20.60 0.28 -1.01
CA LYS A 88 21.60 0.21 0.08
C LYS A 88 21.71 -1.21 0.63
N LEU A 89 20.59 -1.88 0.90
CA LEU A 89 20.56 -3.27 1.36
C LEU A 89 21.22 -4.21 0.34
N ASN A 90 20.92 -4.04 -0.94
CA ASN A 90 21.54 -4.82 -2.01
C ASN A 90 23.07 -4.66 -2.03
N LYS A 91 23.58 -3.44 -1.83
CA LYS A 91 25.03 -3.17 -1.80
C LYS A 91 25.77 -3.84 -0.65
N VAL A 92 25.09 -4.10 0.46
CA VAL A 92 25.67 -4.85 1.59
C VAL A 92 25.42 -6.35 1.52
N GLY A 93 24.89 -6.84 0.39
CA GLY A 93 24.72 -8.26 0.11
C GLY A 93 23.33 -8.83 0.39
N ILE A 94 22.37 -8.01 0.82
CA ILE A 94 20.99 -8.42 1.02
C ILE A 94 20.22 -8.19 -0.29
N VAL A 95 20.41 -9.10 -1.24
CA VAL A 95 19.79 -8.99 -2.58
C VAL A 95 18.28 -9.26 -2.51
N ASP A 96 17.88 -10.22 -1.68
CA ASP A 96 16.47 -10.49 -1.41
C ASP A 96 16.05 -9.79 -0.12
N ILE A 97 15.41 -8.63 -0.27
CA ILE A 97 14.96 -7.81 0.85
C ILE A 97 13.92 -8.51 1.74
N THR A 98 13.24 -9.54 1.23
CA THR A 98 12.27 -10.31 2.02
C THR A 98 12.97 -11.07 3.16
N THR A 99 14.26 -11.37 2.97
CA THR A 99 15.11 -12.03 3.97
C THR A 99 15.74 -11.06 4.97
N ALA A 100 15.64 -9.74 4.71
CA ALA A 100 16.21 -8.73 5.61
C ALA A 100 15.59 -8.80 7.00
N GLU A 101 16.48 -8.88 7.98
CA GLU A 101 16.08 -8.81 9.38
C GLU A 101 15.86 -7.36 9.82
N ARG A 102 15.27 -7.19 11.00
CA ARG A 102 15.05 -5.85 11.56
C ARG A 102 16.35 -5.06 11.69
N ALA A 103 17.43 -5.69 12.12
CA ALA A 103 18.73 -5.05 12.27
C ALA A 103 19.25 -4.49 10.94
N ASP A 104 19.18 -5.29 9.87
CA ASP A 104 19.61 -4.87 8.54
C ASP A 104 18.86 -3.63 8.06
N ILE A 105 17.54 -3.60 8.30
CA ILE A 105 16.69 -2.48 7.91
C ILE A 105 17.05 -1.24 8.75
N VAL A 106 17.19 -1.39 10.07
CA VAL A 106 17.57 -0.28 10.96
C VAL A 106 18.92 0.31 10.53
N ASP A 107 19.91 -0.54 10.25
CA ASP A 107 21.25 -0.11 9.82
C ASP A 107 21.21 0.62 8.46
N ALA A 108 20.35 0.18 7.53
CA ALA A 108 20.20 0.85 6.23
C ALA A 108 19.65 2.27 6.35
N PHE A 109 18.91 2.55 7.42
CA PHE A 109 18.33 3.86 7.70
C PHE A 109 19.14 4.69 8.74
N GLU A 110 20.29 4.21 9.19
CA GLU A 110 21.11 4.95 10.11
C GLU A 110 21.53 6.33 9.55
N GLY A 111 21.25 7.39 10.30
CA GLY A 111 21.52 8.78 9.91
C GLY A 111 20.53 9.39 8.93
N GLU A 112 19.49 8.66 8.52
CA GLU A 112 18.44 9.17 7.64
C GLU A 112 17.33 9.85 8.48
N ASP A 113 16.70 10.86 7.89
CA ASP A 113 15.59 11.57 8.52
C ASP A 113 14.25 10.82 8.22
N VAL A 114 14.13 9.64 8.82
CA VAL A 114 12.97 8.74 8.73
C VAL A 114 12.66 8.16 10.10
N ASP A 115 11.39 8.17 10.51
CA ASP A 115 10.96 7.70 11.83
C ASP A 115 10.48 6.25 11.79
N TYR A 116 9.78 5.87 10.71
CA TYR A 116 9.19 4.55 10.57
C TYR A 116 9.48 3.95 9.20
N VAL A 117 9.60 2.62 9.18
CA VAL A 117 9.68 1.84 7.93
C VAL A 117 8.49 0.92 7.86
N VAL A 118 7.79 0.96 6.73
CA VAL A 118 6.78 -0.03 6.35
C VAL A 118 7.39 -0.92 5.28
N PHE A 119 7.62 -2.18 5.60
CA PHE A 119 7.98 -3.21 4.63
C PHE A 119 6.73 -3.97 4.23
N ILE A 120 6.46 -4.05 2.94
CA ILE A 120 5.32 -4.77 2.38
C ILE A 120 5.75 -5.58 1.15
N GLU A 121 5.36 -6.84 1.12
CA GLU A 121 5.58 -7.74 -0.01
C GLU A 121 4.24 -8.24 -0.53
N VAL A 122 4.08 -8.26 -1.85
CA VAL A 122 2.98 -8.99 -2.50
C VAL A 122 3.55 -10.31 -2.99
N GLN A 123 3.11 -11.41 -2.38
CA GLN A 123 3.55 -12.76 -2.76
C GLN A 123 2.83 -13.27 -4.01
N PRO A 124 3.33 -14.33 -4.66
CA PRO A 124 2.74 -14.89 -5.87
C PRO A 124 1.24 -15.15 -5.75
N PHE A 125 0.50 -14.84 -6.81
CA PHE A 125 -0.92 -15.10 -6.88
C PHE A 125 -1.18 -16.58 -7.11
N ILE A 126 -1.93 -17.19 -6.21
CA ILE A 126 -2.37 -18.57 -6.32
C ILE A 126 -3.78 -18.56 -6.90
N ALA A 127 -3.89 -18.94 -8.17
CA ALA A 127 -5.18 -19.11 -8.85
C ALA A 127 -5.66 -20.56 -8.70
N ARG A 128 -6.92 -20.75 -8.32
CA ARG A 128 -7.58 -22.06 -8.28
C ARG A 128 -8.87 -21.99 -9.07
N ASP A 129 -9.06 -22.97 -9.95
CA ASP A 129 -10.31 -23.11 -10.67
C ASP A 129 -11.42 -23.54 -9.70
N LYS A 130 -12.53 -22.86 -9.76
CA LYS A 130 -13.74 -23.15 -9.00
C LYS A 130 -14.80 -23.64 -9.95
N VAL A 131 -15.07 -24.92 -9.92
CA VAL A 131 -16.11 -25.54 -10.77
C VAL A 131 -17.19 -26.10 -9.86
N THR A 132 -18.41 -25.60 -10.03
CA THR A 132 -19.59 -26.19 -9.43
C THR A 132 -20.54 -26.65 -10.56
N PHE A 133 -21.63 -27.34 -10.23
CA PHE A 133 -22.58 -27.82 -11.21
C PHE A 133 -23.20 -26.70 -12.07
N PHE A 134 -23.20 -25.46 -11.55
CA PHE A 134 -23.84 -24.31 -12.19
C PHE A 134 -22.91 -23.13 -12.45
N THR A 135 -21.67 -23.16 -11.94
CA THR A 135 -20.77 -22.04 -12.06
C THR A 135 -19.35 -22.49 -12.36
N VAL A 136 -18.68 -21.72 -13.21
CA VAL A 136 -17.23 -21.79 -13.43
C VAL A 136 -16.64 -20.45 -13.04
N GLY A 137 -15.54 -20.46 -12.30
CA GLY A 137 -14.87 -19.25 -11.90
C GLY A 137 -13.44 -19.52 -11.44
N LYS A 138 -12.78 -18.48 -10.95
CA LYS A 138 -11.45 -18.56 -10.38
C LYS A 138 -11.42 -17.90 -9.00
N ASP A 139 -10.82 -18.57 -8.06
CA ASP A 139 -10.41 -17.98 -6.80
C ASP A 139 -8.93 -17.62 -6.89
N ILE A 140 -8.62 -16.35 -6.65
CA ILE A 140 -7.24 -15.84 -6.60
C ILE A 140 -6.94 -15.51 -5.16
N THR A 141 -5.82 -16.02 -4.65
CA THR A 141 -5.36 -15.76 -3.30
C THR A 141 -3.92 -15.28 -3.34
N THR A 142 -3.60 -14.24 -2.58
CA THR A 142 -2.24 -13.81 -2.33
C THR A 142 -2.02 -13.59 -0.85
N THR A 143 -0.79 -13.78 -0.41
CA THR A 143 -0.35 -13.44 0.95
C THR A 143 0.50 -12.18 0.89
N VAL A 144 0.28 -11.29 1.83
CA VAL A 144 0.95 -9.99 1.93
C VAL A 144 1.62 -9.90 3.30
N PRO A 145 2.90 -10.25 3.42
CA PRO A 145 3.71 -9.94 4.59
C PRO A 145 3.81 -8.44 4.80
N LEU A 146 3.64 -8.00 6.04
CA LEU A 146 3.77 -6.62 6.47
C LEU A 146 4.63 -6.55 7.72
N LYS A 147 5.63 -5.68 7.71
CA LYS A 147 6.42 -5.32 8.88
C LYS A 147 6.36 -3.80 9.05
N ILE A 148 6.17 -3.32 10.25
CA ILE A 148 6.27 -1.90 10.58
C ILE A 148 7.34 -1.77 11.65
N ILE A 149 8.36 -0.97 11.40
CA ILE A 149 9.51 -0.79 12.27
C ILE A 149 9.56 0.67 12.74
N ASP A 150 9.66 0.85 14.03
CA ASP A 150 10.00 2.12 14.66
C ASP A 150 11.53 2.24 14.68
N LEU A 151 12.08 3.13 13.86
CA LEU A 151 13.52 3.31 13.73
C LEU A 151 14.13 3.99 14.95
N VAL A 152 13.37 4.87 15.62
CA VAL A 152 13.83 5.59 16.81
C VAL A 152 14.11 4.62 17.96
N ASN A 153 13.24 3.64 18.15
CA ASN A 153 13.37 2.64 19.21
C ASN A 153 13.95 1.31 18.72
N GLY A 154 14.20 1.15 17.44
CA GLY A 154 14.75 -0.05 16.81
C GLY A 154 13.89 -1.30 17.04
N LYS A 155 12.56 -1.21 17.01
CA LYS A 155 11.65 -2.31 17.30
C LYS A 155 10.53 -2.46 16.27
N TYR A 156 9.98 -3.68 16.18
CA TYR A 156 8.75 -3.88 15.43
C TYR A 156 7.56 -3.27 16.17
N LEU A 157 6.76 -2.48 15.46
CA LEU A 157 5.39 -2.11 15.86
C LEU A 157 4.40 -3.16 15.36
N TYR A 158 4.69 -3.75 14.21
CA TYR A 158 3.91 -4.84 13.63
C TYR A 158 4.84 -5.78 12.84
N ASN A 159 4.59 -7.07 12.91
CA ASN A 159 5.23 -8.09 12.09
C ASN A 159 4.24 -9.23 11.88
N GLY A 160 3.68 -9.32 10.69
CA GLY A 160 2.65 -10.29 10.38
C GLY A 160 2.39 -10.39 8.89
N LYS A 161 1.33 -11.10 8.54
CA LYS A 161 0.87 -11.27 7.17
C LYS A 161 -0.64 -11.35 7.11
N PHE A 162 -1.21 -10.88 6.01
CA PHE A 162 -2.61 -11.11 5.70
C PHE A 162 -2.74 -11.84 4.37
N THR A 163 -3.86 -12.54 4.24
CA THR A 163 -4.24 -13.22 3.01
C THR A 163 -5.39 -12.47 2.38
N GLN A 164 -5.22 -12.06 1.15
CA GLN A 164 -6.29 -11.47 0.33
C GLN A 164 -6.84 -12.52 -0.63
N LYS A 165 -8.16 -12.53 -0.77
CA LYS A 165 -8.88 -13.42 -1.68
C LYS A 165 -9.79 -12.62 -2.56
N ALA A 166 -9.74 -12.91 -3.86
CA ALA A 166 -10.71 -12.44 -4.85
C ALA A 166 -11.33 -13.64 -5.52
N SER A 167 -12.62 -13.60 -5.76
CA SER A 167 -13.37 -14.66 -6.41
C SER A 167 -14.18 -14.07 -7.54
N ASP A 168 -14.03 -14.64 -8.73
CA ASP A 168 -14.87 -14.36 -9.89
C ASP A 168 -15.60 -15.63 -10.29
N SER A 169 -16.89 -15.53 -10.60
CA SER A 169 -17.69 -16.68 -11.01
C SER A 169 -18.71 -16.29 -12.05
N THR A 170 -18.76 -17.09 -13.12
CA THR A 170 -19.78 -16.97 -14.18
C THR A 170 -20.76 -18.12 -14.08
N MET A 171 -22.06 -17.83 -14.09
CA MET A 171 -23.08 -18.85 -14.12
C MET A 171 -23.10 -19.56 -15.50
N ILE A 172 -22.94 -20.88 -15.48
CA ILE A 172 -23.15 -21.74 -16.67
C ILE A 172 -24.65 -22.00 -16.74
N GLY A 173 -25.35 -21.24 -17.54
CA GLY A 173 -26.79 -21.60 -17.64
C GLY A 173 -27.73 -20.57 -18.23
N CYS A 174 -27.24 -19.59 -18.97
CA CYS A 174 -28.12 -18.74 -19.78
C CYS A 174 -27.85 -18.89 -21.28
N ILE A 175 -27.70 -20.13 -21.75
CA ILE A 175 -27.95 -20.42 -23.16
C ILE A 175 -29.42 -20.80 -23.22
N GLY A 176 -30.25 -19.77 -23.17
CA GLY A 176 -31.66 -19.92 -23.47
C GLY A 176 -31.80 -20.30 -24.95
N ASN A 177 -32.28 -21.49 -25.23
CA ASN A 177 -32.84 -21.87 -26.53
C ASN A 177 -33.86 -20.81 -26.92
N LYS A 178 -33.63 -20.17 -28.06
CA LYS A 178 -34.70 -19.68 -28.91
C LYS A 178 -34.99 -20.71 -29.99
#